data_b2aa6a0ce5fd751482075a7dedea816e
#
_entry.id   b2aa6a0ce5fd751482075a7dedea816e
#
_cell.length_a   1.000
_cell.length_b   1.000
_cell.length_c   1.000
_cell.angle_alpha   90.00
_cell.angle_beta   90.00
_cell.angle_gamma   90.00
#
_symmetry.space_group_name_H-M   'P 1'
#
loop_
_entity.id
_entity.type
_entity.pdbx_description
1 polymer ?
#
loop_
_entity_poly.entity_id
_entity_poly.type
_entity_poly.pdbx_seq_one_letter_code
_entity_poly.pdbx_strand_id
1 'polypeptide(L)'
;MYKSFDSIYDCYSKKADFVELGLSADTFMADRIAELKDFVFLSNSDAHSPWPHRLGREFNKIELKDISYSSIKNAIKHKSIKANYGLVPSLGKYHMTACTKCYKLINPSLAIRNKMKCSCGGTIKRGVDFRISQIADYQNAKSPDFRPDYVHLMPLSELIASVYDKGVTTKAVQRKWQSLISSFKTEINVLVNTPVDEIKKIDSSIAVAIESFRNRTIEVIPGGGGQYGQILFEKPKVTKNSTLDFFN
;
A
#
# COMPACT_ATOMS: atom_id res chain seq x y z
N MET A 1 -9.42 -1.11 -23.99
CA MET A 1 -8.44 -0.22 -23.30
C MET A 1 -9.22 0.96 -22.78
N TYR A 2 -9.24 1.18 -21.47
CA TYR A 2 -9.96 2.31 -20.88
C TYR A 2 -9.24 3.62 -21.21
N LYS A 3 -9.98 4.66 -21.54
CA LYS A 3 -9.42 6.00 -21.71
C LYS A 3 -8.92 6.53 -20.37
N SER A 4 -7.81 7.26 -20.40
CA SER A 4 -7.37 8.10 -19.30
C SER A 4 -8.05 9.46 -19.47
N PHE A 5 -8.69 9.95 -18.41
CA PHE A 5 -9.35 11.26 -18.40
C PHE A 5 -8.48 12.26 -17.62
N ASP A 6 -8.56 13.53 -17.98
CA ASP A 6 -7.83 14.61 -17.29
C ASP A 6 -8.66 15.23 -16.16
N SER A 7 -9.99 15.05 -16.24
CA SER A 7 -10.97 15.53 -15.26
C SER A 7 -11.95 14.41 -14.91
N ILE A 8 -12.46 14.41 -13.69
CA ILE A 8 -13.53 13.50 -13.27
C ILE A 8 -14.83 13.82 -14.04
N TYR A 9 -15.07 15.07 -14.39
CA TYR A 9 -16.26 15.49 -15.14
C TYR A 9 -16.25 15.00 -16.59
N ASP A 10 -15.08 14.84 -17.18
CA ASP A 10 -14.93 14.23 -18.52
C ASP A 10 -15.23 12.72 -18.49
N CYS A 11 -15.02 12.09 -17.33
CA CYS A 11 -15.30 10.67 -17.14
C CYS A 11 -16.75 10.40 -16.77
N TYR A 12 -17.35 11.27 -15.97
CA TYR A 12 -18.66 11.06 -15.37
C TYR A 12 -19.48 12.34 -15.35
N SER A 13 -20.50 12.40 -16.19
CA SER A 13 -21.36 13.58 -16.35
C SER A 13 -22.27 13.90 -15.16
N LYS A 14 -22.42 12.97 -14.21
CA LYS A 14 -23.21 13.15 -12.98
C LYS A 14 -22.29 13.45 -11.81
N LYS A 15 -22.83 14.11 -10.78
CA LYS A 15 -22.08 14.36 -9.55
C LYS A 15 -21.77 13.03 -8.84
N ALA A 16 -20.49 12.78 -8.62
CA ALA A 16 -20.03 11.68 -7.77
C ALA A 16 -19.99 12.14 -6.31
N ASP A 17 -20.28 11.25 -5.37
CA ASP A 17 -20.20 11.52 -3.93
C ASP A 17 -18.81 11.21 -3.36
N PHE A 18 -18.09 10.31 -4.00
CA PHE A 18 -16.75 9.87 -3.57
C PHE A 18 -15.90 9.42 -4.76
N VAL A 19 -14.60 9.29 -4.49
CA VAL A 19 -13.61 8.72 -5.41
C VAL A 19 -12.91 7.56 -4.71
N GLU A 20 -12.80 6.42 -5.38
CA GLU A 20 -11.99 5.31 -4.90
C GLU A 20 -10.53 5.52 -5.32
N LEU A 21 -9.63 5.43 -4.35
CA LEU A 21 -8.19 5.40 -4.58
C LEU A 21 -7.77 3.97 -4.89
N GLY A 22 -7.06 3.77 -5.98
CA GLY A 22 -6.53 2.45 -6.32
C GLY A 22 -5.27 2.12 -5.51
N LEU A 23 -4.86 0.85 -5.51
CA LEU A 23 -3.73 0.30 -4.75
C LEU A 23 -2.36 0.96 -5.00
N SER A 24 -2.23 1.82 -5.99
CA SER A 24 -1.00 2.54 -6.33
C SER A 24 -1.08 4.06 -6.06
N ALA A 25 -2.13 4.50 -5.34
CA ALA A 25 -2.34 5.89 -4.96
C ALA A 25 -2.80 5.97 -3.50
N ASP A 26 -2.58 7.11 -2.88
CA ASP A 26 -3.06 7.45 -1.54
C ASP A 26 -3.69 8.85 -1.52
N THR A 27 -4.17 9.23 -0.36
CA THR A 27 -4.75 10.56 -0.12
C THR A 27 -3.77 11.69 -0.46
N PHE A 28 -2.49 11.53 -0.11
CA PHE A 28 -1.48 12.57 -0.36
C PHE A 28 -1.23 12.79 -1.85
N MET A 29 -1.28 11.73 -2.64
CA MET A 29 -1.19 11.82 -4.10
C MET A 29 -2.44 12.48 -4.69
N ALA A 30 -3.63 12.09 -4.23
CA ALA A 30 -4.90 12.60 -4.74
C ALA A 30 -5.15 14.06 -4.34
N ASP A 31 -4.79 14.48 -3.13
CA ASP A 31 -4.94 15.86 -2.64
C ASP A 31 -4.00 16.88 -3.32
N ARG A 32 -3.18 16.43 -4.25
CA ARG A 32 -2.46 17.31 -5.19
C ARG A 32 -3.33 17.80 -6.36
N ILE A 33 -4.52 17.23 -6.54
CA ILE A 33 -5.46 17.54 -7.62
C ILE A 33 -6.60 18.37 -7.04
N ALA A 34 -6.68 19.65 -7.42
CA ALA A 34 -7.65 20.61 -6.87
C ALA A 34 -9.10 20.17 -7.06
N GLU A 35 -9.42 19.57 -8.20
CA GLU A 35 -10.76 19.06 -8.52
C GLU A 35 -11.27 18.06 -7.50
N LEU A 36 -10.37 17.29 -6.84
CA LEU A 36 -10.72 16.22 -5.92
C LEU A 36 -10.92 16.68 -4.47
N LYS A 37 -10.69 17.97 -4.17
CA LYS A 37 -10.70 18.48 -2.79
C LYS A 37 -12.05 18.24 -2.06
N ASP A 38 -13.17 18.30 -2.77
CA ASP A 38 -14.51 18.18 -2.19
C ASP A 38 -15.03 16.74 -2.10
N PHE A 39 -14.34 15.79 -2.70
CA PHE A 39 -14.74 14.39 -2.69
C PHE A 39 -14.28 13.67 -1.42
N VAL A 40 -15.07 12.71 -0.96
CA VAL A 40 -14.63 11.68 0.01
C VAL A 40 -13.76 10.69 -0.72
N PHE A 41 -12.65 10.28 -0.10
CA PHE A 41 -11.83 9.20 -0.61
C PHE A 41 -12.14 7.89 0.12
N LEU A 42 -12.24 6.82 -0.66
CA LEU A 42 -12.38 5.45 -0.16
C LEU A 42 -11.20 4.61 -0.66
N SER A 43 -10.76 3.70 0.20
CA SER A 43 -9.74 2.70 -0.12
C SER A 43 -10.33 1.32 0.03
N ASN A 44 -10.29 0.50 -1.03
CA ASN A 44 -10.87 -0.83 -1.02
C ASN A 44 -9.86 -1.86 -1.53
N SER A 45 -9.91 -3.07 -0.99
CA SER A 45 -8.88 -4.09 -1.20
C SER A 45 -8.81 -4.67 -2.62
N ASP A 46 -9.85 -4.50 -3.43
CA ASP A 46 -9.98 -5.15 -4.76
C ASP A 46 -9.59 -6.64 -4.70
N ALA A 47 -10.10 -7.32 -3.68
CA ALA A 47 -9.70 -8.70 -3.38
C ALA A 47 -10.35 -9.69 -4.33
N HIS A 48 -9.53 -10.44 -5.07
CA HIS A 48 -9.96 -11.55 -5.95
C HIS A 48 -9.72 -12.92 -5.33
N SER A 49 -9.37 -13.00 -4.05
CA SER A 49 -9.18 -14.25 -3.33
C SER A 49 -9.32 -14.05 -1.81
N PRO A 50 -9.62 -15.11 -1.03
CA PRO A 50 -9.81 -15.03 0.42
C PRO A 50 -8.48 -15.03 1.21
N TRP A 51 -7.34 -14.99 0.56
CA TRP A 51 -6.05 -15.00 1.26
C TRP A 51 -5.86 -13.74 2.12
N PRO A 52 -5.26 -13.85 3.32
CA PRO A 52 -5.04 -12.73 4.22
C PRO A 52 -4.33 -11.53 3.59
N HIS A 53 -3.37 -11.77 2.69
CA HIS A 53 -2.66 -10.71 1.98
C HIS A 53 -3.47 -10.04 0.85
N ARG A 54 -4.73 -10.43 0.66
CA ARG A 54 -5.64 -9.83 -0.33
C ARG A 54 -6.88 -9.26 0.31
N LEU A 55 -7.53 -10.05 1.17
CA LEU A 55 -8.76 -9.64 1.84
C LEU A 55 -8.44 -8.61 2.93
N GLY A 56 -9.10 -7.45 2.88
CA GLY A 56 -8.94 -6.40 3.89
C GLY A 56 -7.57 -5.72 3.93
N ARG A 57 -6.78 -5.81 2.85
CA ARG A 57 -5.50 -5.08 2.75
C ARG A 57 -5.67 -3.58 2.61
N GLU A 58 -6.83 -3.15 2.16
CA GLU A 58 -7.29 -1.77 2.17
C GLU A 58 -8.73 -1.71 2.66
N PHE A 59 -9.06 -0.72 3.46
CA PHE A 59 -10.39 -0.54 4.04
C PHE A 59 -10.55 0.86 4.63
N ASN A 60 -11.78 1.21 5.01
CA ASN A 60 -12.12 2.49 5.59
C ASN A 60 -12.65 2.29 7.01
N LYS A 61 -12.22 3.14 7.94
CA LYS A 61 -12.81 3.22 9.28
C LYS A 61 -13.93 4.23 9.27
N ILE A 62 -15.15 3.76 9.53
CA ILE A 62 -16.35 4.58 9.57
C ILE A 62 -16.98 4.41 10.95
N GLU A 63 -17.34 5.52 11.59
CA GLU A 63 -18.11 5.50 12.81
C GLU A 63 -19.60 5.59 12.48
N LEU A 64 -20.36 4.60 12.89
CA LEU A 64 -21.78 4.45 12.55
C LEU A 64 -22.60 4.32 13.82
N LYS A 65 -23.84 4.82 13.81
CA LYS A 65 -24.81 4.57 14.89
C LYS A 65 -25.35 3.15 14.85
N ASP A 66 -25.51 2.62 13.65
CA ASP A 66 -25.97 1.25 13.37
C ASP A 66 -25.34 0.76 12.07
N ILE A 67 -25.30 -0.56 11.91
CA ILE A 67 -24.76 -1.20 10.69
C ILE A 67 -25.90 -1.33 9.67
N SER A 68 -26.17 -0.24 8.94
CA SER A 68 -27.16 -0.19 7.87
C SER A 68 -26.62 0.52 6.63
N TYR A 69 -27.22 0.23 5.47
CA TYR A 69 -26.89 0.92 4.23
C TYR A 69 -27.11 2.44 4.34
N SER A 70 -28.18 2.86 4.99
CA SER A 70 -28.49 4.28 5.19
C SER A 70 -27.43 4.99 6.05
N SER A 71 -26.96 4.36 7.12
CA SER A 71 -25.91 4.90 7.97
C SER A 71 -24.57 5.02 7.23
N ILE A 72 -24.19 4.02 6.43
CA ILE A 72 -22.99 4.09 5.59
C ILE A 72 -23.10 5.20 4.55
N LYS A 73 -24.21 5.25 3.82
CA LYS A 73 -24.47 6.29 2.82
C LYS A 73 -24.43 7.69 3.42
N ASN A 74 -25.03 7.87 4.59
CA ASN A 74 -25.01 9.14 5.29
C ASN A 74 -23.60 9.52 5.75
N ALA A 75 -22.81 8.57 6.26
CA ALA A 75 -21.42 8.83 6.66
C ALA A 75 -20.57 9.31 5.48
N ILE A 76 -20.71 8.71 4.29
CA ILE A 76 -20.04 9.16 3.08
C ILE A 76 -20.52 10.56 2.68
N LYS A 77 -21.83 10.77 2.61
CA LYS A 77 -22.44 12.06 2.22
C LYS A 77 -22.01 13.21 3.14
N HIS A 78 -21.89 12.96 4.45
CA HIS A 78 -21.49 13.95 5.44
C HIS A 78 -19.98 13.96 5.71
N LYS A 79 -19.19 13.27 4.88
CA LYS A 79 -17.73 13.25 4.97
C LYS A 79 -17.20 12.78 6.33
N SER A 80 -17.87 11.77 6.93
CA SER A 80 -17.61 11.28 8.28
C SER A 80 -16.71 10.04 8.32
N ILE A 81 -15.83 9.87 7.33
CA ILE A 81 -14.82 8.81 7.33
C ILE A 81 -13.76 9.18 8.37
N LYS A 82 -13.38 8.23 9.22
CA LYS A 82 -12.42 8.46 10.32
C LYS A 82 -10.97 8.16 9.95
N ALA A 83 -10.76 7.17 9.10
CA ALA A 83 -9.44 6.87 8.54
C ALA A 83 -9.58 6.04 7.26
N ASN A 84 -8.65 6.21 6.36
CA ASN A 84 -8.41 5.31 5.24
C ASN A 84 -7.18 4.45 5.57
N TYR A 85 -7.29 3.16 5.36
CA TYR A 85 -6.17 2.22 5.52
C TYR A 85 -5.86 1.63 4.15
N GLY A 86 -4.61 1.69 3.75
CA GLY A 86 -4.24 1.16 2.45
C GLY A 86 -2.75 0.90 2.29
N LEU A 87 -2.40 0.32 1.17
CA LEU A 87 -1.02 -0.04 0.86
C LEU A 87 -0.15 1.20 0.72
N VAL A 88 1.14 1.04 0.96
CA VAL A 88 2.13 2.02 0.53
C VAL A 88 2.09 2.09 -1.00
N PRO A 89 1.75 3.23 -1.63
CA PRO A 89 1.52 3.32 -3.07
C PRO A 89 2.67 2.80 -3.92
N SER A 90 3.93 3.01 -3.47
CA SER A 90 5.12 2.53 -4.16
C SER A 90 5.21 1.01 -4.27
N LEU A 91 4.48 0.25 -3.45
CA LEU A 91 4.37 -1.21 -3.58
C LEU A 91 3.39 -1.63 -4.70
N GLY A 92 2.55 -0.72 -5.17
CA GLY A 92 1.58 -0.99 -6.24
C GLY A 92 2.27 -1.32 -7.58
N LYS A 93 1.79 -2.37 -8.26
CA LYS A 93 2.36 -2.87 -9.52
C LYS A 93 2.33 -1.88 -10.70
N TYR A 94 1.66 -0.76 -10.54
CA TYR A 94 1.57 0.31 -11.55
C TYR A 94 1.98 1.67 -11.00
N HIS A 95 2.68 1.72 -9.86
CA HIS A 95 3.08 2.99 -9.25
C HIS A 95 4.07 3.75 -10.15
N MET A 96 5.16 3.11 -10.56
CA MET A 96 6.18 3.74 -11.40
C MET A 96 5.99 3.44 -12.89
N THR A 97 6.47 4.36 -13.73
CA THR A 97 6.58 4.13 -15.18
C THR A 97 7.65 3.08 -15.46
N ALA A 98 7.27 1.98 -16.08
CA ALA A 98 8.15 0.84 -16.31
C ALA A 98 7.78 0.03 -17.55
N CYS A 99 8.72 -0.78 -18.03
CA CYS A 99 8.50 -1.73 -19.11
C CYS A 99 7.66 -2.93 -18.62
N THR A 100 6.69 -3.36 -19.43
CA THR A 100 5.85 -4.53 -19.11
C THR A 100 6.52 -5.88 -19.38
N LYS A 101 7.73 -5.90 -20.00
CA LYS A 101 8.46 -7.13 -20.33
C LYS A 101 9.67 -7.35 -19.43
N CYS A 102 10.53 -6.35 -19.27
CA CYS A 102 11.74 -6.45 -18.45
C CYS A 102 11.61 -5.73 -17.08
N TYR A 103 10.49 -5.10 -16.80
CA TYR A 103 10.13 -4.39 -15.58
C TYR A 103 11.10 -3.26 -15.17
N LYS A 104 12.04 -2.89 -16.06
CA LYS A 104 12.94 -1.77 -15.80
C LYS A 104 12.14 -0.49 -15.61
N LEU A 105 12.40 0.21 -14.51
CA LEU A 105 11.86 1.55 -14.27
C LEU A 105 12.46 2.52 -15.27
N ILE A 106 11.65 3.39 -15.82
CA ILE A 106 12.05 4.29 -16.90
C ILE A 106 11.58 5.71 -16.57
N ASN A 107 12.49 6.65 -16.69
CA ASN A 107 12.14 8.06 -16.54
C ASN A 107 11.01 8.43 -17.51
N PRO A 108 9.94 9.08 -17.04
CA PRO A 108 8.77 9.42 -17.85
C PRO A 108 9.10 10.20 -19.13
N SER A 109 9.99 11.19 -19.06
CA SER A 109 10.41 11.99 -20.22
C SER A 109 11.12 11.12 -21.27
N LEU A 110 11.95 10.17 -20.82
CA LEU A 110 12.61 9.20 -21.71
C LEU A 110 11.58 8.24 -22.34
N ALA A 111 10.58 7.79 -21.56
CA ALA A 111 9.52 6.94 -22.06
C ALA A 111 8.73 7.61 -23.19
N ILE A 112 8.38 8.89 -23.00
CA ILE A 112 7.68 9.69 -24.02
C ILE A 112 8.55 9.83 -25.29
N ARG A 113 9.82 10.23 -25.13
CA ARG A 113 10.76 10.40 -26.23
C ARG A 113 10.92 9.12 -27.04
N ASN A 114 10.93 7.98 -26.37
CA ASN A 114 11.02 6.65 -27.00
C ASN A 114 9.66 6.10 -27.45
N LYS A 115 8.62 6.96 -27.57
CA LYS A 115 7.27 6.57 -28.00
C LYS A 115 6.73 5.36 -27.23
N MET A 116 6.99 5.31 -25.92
CA MET A 116 6.59 4.23 -25.01
C MET A 116 7.13 2.84 -25.39
N LYS A 117 8.29 2.78 -26.07
CA LYS A 117 8.99 1.54 -26.41
C LYS A 117 10.27 1.40 -25.58
N CYS A 118 10.48 0.20 -25.04
CA CYS A 118 11.68 -0.15 -24.31
C CYS A 118 12.74 -0.74 -25.21
N SER A 119 14.01 -0.57 -24.88
CA SER A 119 15.15 -1.17 -25.61
C SER A 119 15.08 -2.71 -25.69
N CYS A 120 14.39 -3.36 -24.75
CA CYS A 120 14.16 -4.81 -24.77
C CYS A 120 13.02 -5.25 -25.73
N GLY A 121 12.43 -4.33 -26.50
CA GLY A 121 11.27 -4.56 -27.36
C GLY A 121 9.92 -4.59 -26.65
N GLY A 122 9.88 -4.41 -25.32
CA GLY A 122 8.65 -4.34 -24.54
C GLY A 122 7.96 -2.98 -24.64
N THR A 123 6.68 -2.92 -24.25
CA THR A 123 5.91 -1.67 -24.13
C THR A 123 6.14 -1.05 -22.76
N ILE A 124 6.35 0.27 -22.71
CA ILE A 124 6.42 1.01 -21.46
C ILE A 124 5.00 1.40 -21.03
N LYS A 125 4.64 1.15 -19.77
CA LYS A 125 3.37 1.56 -19.17
C LYS A 125 3.62 2.74 -18.24
N ARG A 126 2.82 3.80 -18.39
CA ARG A 126 2.87 4.96 -17.50
C ARG A 126 2.48 4.55 -16.09
N GLY A 127 3.24 5.02 -15.12
CA GLY A 127 2.94 4.86 -13.70
C GLY A 127 1.89 5.85 -13.20
N VAL A 128 1.25 5.51 -12.08
CA VAL A 128 0.29 6.38 -11.40
C VAL A 128 0.98 7.65 -10.89
N ASP A 129 2.19 7.54 -10.33
CA ASP A 129 2.97 8.69 -9.88
C ASP A 129 3.19 9.72 -10.99
N PHE A 130 3.60 9.25 -12.18
CA PHE A 130 3.75 10.13 -13.34
C PHE A 130 2.42 10.73 -13.78
N ARG A 131 1.32 9.95 -13.74
CA ARG A 131 0.01 10.48 -14.10
C ARG A 131 -0.45 11.56 -13.15
N ILE A 132 -0.30 11.34 -11.85
CA ILE A 132 -0.57 12.37 -10.84
C ILE A 132 0.24 13.63 -11.10
N SER A 133 1.55 13.52 -11.38
CA SER A 133 2.39 14.68 -11.66
C SER A 133 1.97 15.48 -12.90
N GLN A 134 1.27 14.84 -13.85
CA GLN A 134 0.75 15.52 -15.06
C GLN A 134 -0.52 16.34 -14.80
N ILE A 135 -1.39 15.86 -13.87
CA ILE A 135 -2.70 16.47 -13.62
C ILE A 135 -2.78 17.19 -12.27
N ALA A 136 -1.70 17.17 -11.49
CA ALA A 136 -1.64 17.83 -10.20
C ALA A 136 -1.58 19.35 -10.36
N ASP A 137 -2.44 20.05 -9.61
CA ASP A 137 -2.44 21.50 -9.49
C ASP A 137 -1.44 21.98 -8.44
N TYR A 138 -1.11 21.09 -7.48
CA TYR A 138 -0.23 21.41 -6.35
C TYR A 138 1.00 20.50 -6.32
N GLN A 139 2.13 21.08 -5.94
CA GLN A 139 3.37 20.33 -5.71
C GLN A 139 3.24 19.39 -4.52
N ASN A 140 2.64 19.86 -3.43
CA ASN A 140 2.37 19.12 -2.21
C ASN A 140 0.86 18.96 -2.01
N ALA A 141 0.45 17.93 -1.27
CA ALA A 141 -0.94 17.72 -0.92
C ALA A 141 -1.55 18.92 -0.21
N LYS A 142 -2.79 19.27 -0.56
CA LYS A 142 -3.62 20.26 0.13
C LYS A 142 -4.89 19.61 0.60
N SER A 143 -4.78 18.87 1.69
CA SER A 143 -5.90 18.14 2.27
C SER A 143 -6.88 19.09 2.96
N PRO A 144 -8.20 18.99 2.69
CA PRO A 144 -9.23 19.73 3.43
C PRO A 144 -9.41 19.14 4.84
N ASP A 145 -9.96 19.94 5.77
CA ASP A 145 -10.10 19.58 7.19
C ASP A 145 -10.89 18.27 7.44
N PHE A 146 -11.82 17.94 6.57
CA PHE A 146 -12.61 16.70 6.69
C PHE A 146 -11.87 15.46 6.18
N ARG A 147 -10.70 15.63 5.53
CA ARG A 147 -9.93 14.50 4.99
C ARG A 147 -9.40 13.65 6.14
N PRO A 148 -9.77 12.36 6.21
CA PRO A 148 -9.27 11.51 7.27
C PRO A 148 -7.79 11.18 7.07
N ASP A 149 -7.15 10.77 8.16
CA ASP A 149 -5.80 10.22 8.10
C ASP A 149 -5.73 9.03 7.17
N TYR A 150 -4.64 8.95 6.38
CA TYR A 150 -4.32 7.77 5.60
C TYR A 150 -3.22 6.97 6.30
N VAL A 151 -3.60 5.78 6.76
CA VAL A 151 -2.68 4.87 7.46
C VAL A 151 -2.13 3.86 6.44
N HIS A 152 -0.85 4.00 6.14
CA HIS A 152 -0.17 3.05 5.28
C HIS A 152 -0.05 1.70 5.97
N LEU A 153 -0.46 0.64 5.28
CA LEU A 153 -0.38 -0.74 5.73
C LEU A 153 0.39 -1.59 4.72
N MET A 154 0.84 -2.72 5.22
CA MET A 154 1.32 -3.84 4.45
C MET A 154 0.66 -5.10 5.00
N PRO A 155 0.15 -6.02 4.18
CA PRO A 155 -0.38 -7.27 4.70
C PRO A 155 0.63 -7.99 5.58
N LEU A 156 0.23 -8.37 6.80
CA LEU A 156 1.12 -8.99 7.78
C LEU A 156 1.80 -10.25 7.22
N SER A 157 1.08 -11.04 6.43
CA SER A 157 1.65 -12.23 5.81
C SER A 157 2.70 -11.91 4.73
N GLU A 158 2.62 -10.76 4.05
CA GLU A 158 3.66 -10.29 3.12
C GLU A 158 4.89 -9.79 3.88
N LEU A 159 4.70 -9.10 5.02
CA LEU A 159 5.80 -8.71 5.90
C LEU A 159 6.54 -9.95 6.45
N ILE A 160 5.80 -10.94 6.96
CA ILE A 160 6.39 -12.20 7.43
C ILE A 160 7.15 -12.92 6.31
N ALA A 161 6.56 -12.98 5.12
CA ALA A 161 7.17 -13.60 3.94
C ALA A 161 8.53 -12.96 3.60
N SER A 162 8.60 -11.62 3.62
CA SER A 162 9.82 -10.87 3.38
C SER A 162 10.89 -11.11 4.45
N VAL A 163 10.50 -11.12 5.75
CA VAL A 163 11.42 -11.38 6.86
C VAL A 163 12.10 -12.75 6.75
N TYR A 164 11.33 -13.77 6.37
CA TYR A 164 11.81 -15.15 6.30
C TYR A 164 12.26 -15.59 4.91
N ASP A 165 12.20 -14.72 3.92
CA ASP A 165 12.53 -15.03 2.52
C ASP A 165 11.76 -16.28 2.03
N LYS A 166 10.44 -16.27 2.25
CA LYS A 166 9.51 -17.34 1.90
C LYS A 166 8.35 -16.83 1.07
N GLY A 167 7.74 -17.72 0.30
CA GLY A 167 6.49 -17.38 -0.39
C GLY A 167 5.35 -17.14 0.59
N VAL A 168 4.54 -16.11 0.37
CA VAL A 168 3.45 -15.66 1.25
C VAL A 168 2.42 -16.75 1.58
N THR A 169 2.21 -17.70 0.67
CA THR A 169 1.25 -18.81 0.85
C THR A 169 1.86 -20.06 1.50
N THR A 170 3.14 -20.03 1.85
CA THR A 170 3.80 -21.19 2.47
C THR A 170 3.26 -21.48 3.87
N LYS A 171 3.25 -22.75 4.25
CA LYS A 171 2.79 -23.19 5.58
C LYS A 171 3.56 -22.49 6.71
N ALA A 172 4.85 -22.20 6.51
CA ALA A 172 5.66 -21.52 7.51
C ALA A 172 5.16 -20.08 7.75
N VAL A 173 4.92 -19.31 6.69
CA VAL A 173 4.37 -17.95 6.77
C VAL A 173 2.98 -17.95 7.39
N GLN A 174 2.11 -18.86 6.95
CA GLN A 174 0.74 -18.94 7.45
C GLN A 174 0.69 -19.34 8.94
N ARG A 175 1.56 -20.23 9.42
CA ARG A 175 1.66 -20.57 10.85
C ARG A 175 2.09 -19.37 11.69
N LYS A 176 3.07 -18.61 11.25
CA LYS A 176 3.52 -17.39 11.95
C LYS A 176 2.42 -16.33 11.98
N TRP A 177 1.75 -16.11 10.84
CA TRP A 177 0.59 -15.22 10.75
C TRP A 177 -0.49 -15.64 11.75
N GLN A 178 -0.88 -16.92 11.76
CA GLN A 178 -1.90 -17.45 12.68
C GLN A 178 -1.49 -17.29 14.15
N SER A 179 -0.23 -17.51 14.49
CA SER A 179 0.28 -17.33 15.86
C SER A 179 0.11 -15.89 16.34
N LEU A 180 0.45 -14.90 15.49
CA LEU A 180 0.29 -13.48 15.82
C LEU A 180 -1.18 -13.09 15.93
N ILE A 181 -2.03 -13.55 15.02
CA ILE A 181 -3.47 -13.25 15.06
C ILE A 181 -4.14 -13.89 16.29
N SER A 182 -3.76 -15.11 16.65
CA SER A 182 -4.27 -15.77 17.86
C SER A 182 -3.92 -15.00 19.14
N SER A 183 -2.75 -14.35 19.18
CA SER A 183 -2.30 -13.57 20.33
C SER A 183 -2.89 -12.16 20.37
N PHE A 184 -3.01 -11.50 19.22
CA PHE A 184 -3.37 -10.08 19.13
C PHE A 184 -4.71 -9.79 18.42
N LYS A 185 -5.46 -10.81 18.07
CA LYS A 185 -6.81 -10.82 17.48
C LYS A 185 -6.89 -10.39 16.01
N THR A 186 -6.20 -9.33 15.60
CA THR A 186 -6.32 -8.79 14.22
C THR A 186 -4.95 -8.36 13.67
N GLU A 187 -4.81 -8.34 12.33
CA GLU A 187 -3.62 -7.78 11.67
C GLU A 187 -3.39 -6.32 12.06
N ILE A 188 -4.45 -5.54 12.17
CA ILE A 188 -4.34 -4.12 12.53
C ILE A 188 -3.75 -3.96 13.92
N ASN A 189 -4.15 -4.80 14.88
CA ASN A 189 -3.54 -4.77 16.20
C ASN A 189 -2.05 -5.08 16.10
N VAL A 190 -1.66 -6.12 15.36
CA VAL A 190 -0.25 -6.48 15.18
C VAL A 190 0.52 -5.35 14.49
N LEU A 191 0.00 -4.81 13.39
CA LEU A 191 0.72 -3.84 12.55
C LEU A 191 0.74 -2.42 13.15
N VAL A 192 -0.29 -2.02 13.91
CA VAL A 192 -0.48 -0.62 14.32
C VAL A 192 -0.47 -0.45 15.84
N ASN A 193 -1.25 -1.26 16.57
CA ASN A 193 -1.58 -0.96 17.96
C ASN A 193 -0.69 -1.63 19.02
N THR A 194 -0.25 -2.88 18.75
CA THR A 194 0.48 -3.68 19.76
C THR A 194 1.88 -3.12 19.97
N PRO A 195 2.32 -2.94 21.23
CA PRO A 195 3.71 -2.59 21.52
C PRO A 195 4.69 -3.58 20.90
N VAL A 196 5.81 -3.08 20.37
CA VAL A 196 6.83 -3.90 19.69
C VAL A 196 7.38 -4.98 20.63
N ASP A 197 7.56 -4.66 21.91
CA ASP A 197 8.07 -5.61 22.91
C ASP A 197 7.13 -6.82 23.12
N GLU A 198 5.83 -6.65 23.00
CA GLU A 198 4.89 -7.76 23.08
C GLU A 198 4.99 -8.67 21.84
N ILE A 199 5.17 -8.08 20.66
CA ILE A 199 5.40 -8.84 19.43
C ILE A 199 6.73 -9.59 19.50
N LYS A 200 7.76 -8.96 20.09
CA LYS A 200 9.09 -9.54 20.28
C LYS A 200 9.09 -10.81 21.12
N LYS A 201 8.16 -10.95 22.07
CA LYS A 201 7.99 -12.19 22.85
C LYS A 201 7.57 -13.38 21.99
N ILE A 202 6.92 -13.13 20.85
CA ILE A 202 6.49 -14.18 19.92
C ILE A 202 7.54 -14.38 18.84
N ASP A 203 8.05 -13.27 18.28
CA ASP A 203 9.01 -13.30 17.18
C ASP A 203 9.81 -11.99 17.08
N SER A 204 11.09 -12.04 17.45
CA SER A 204 11.94 -10.86 17.46
C SER A 204 12.21 -10.28 16.05
N SER A 205 12.31 -11.12 15.04
CA SER A 205 12.59 -10.68 13.67
C SER A 205 11.37 -9.96 13.07
N ILE A 206 10.17 -10.49 13.32
CA ILE A 206 8.93 -9.84 12.90
C ILE A 206 8.71 -8.52 13.66
N ALA A 207 9.05 -8.48 14.96
CA ALA A 207 8.94 -7.26 15.76
C ALA A 207 9.80 -6.13 15.20
N VAL A 208 11.05 -6.40 14.87
CA VAL A 208 11.97 -5.42 14.23
C VAL A 208 11.43 -4.95 12.90
N ALA A 209 10.91 -5.86 12.09
CA ALA A 209 10.32 -5.49 10.80
C ALA A 209 9.08 -4.59 10.94
N ILE A 210 8.20 -4.89 11.90
CA ILE A 210 7.02 -4.05 12.21
C ILE A 210 7.45 -2.68 12.74
N GLU A 211 8.46 -2.62 13.60
CA GLU A 211 9.00 -1.36 14.11
C GLU A 211 9.56 -0.49 12.98
N SER A 212 10.38 -1.08 12.12
CA SER A 212 10.93 -0.40 10.94
C SER A 212 9.83 0.09 10.00
N PHE A 213 8.77 -0.71 9.82
CA PHE A 213 7.62 -0.32 9.02
C PHE A 213 6.87 0.87 9.64
N ARG A 214 6.57 0.84 10.95
CA ARG A 214 5.91 1.93 11.67
C ARG A 214 6.72 3.23 11.64
N ASN A 215 8.03 3.12 11.76
CA ASN A 215 8.96 4.25 11.74
C ASN A 215 9.31 4.74 10.31
N ARG A 216 8.78 4.09 9.27
CA ARG A 216 9.06 4.39 7.85
C ARG A 216 10.55 4.34 7.49
N THR A 217 11.31 3.49 8.16
CA THR A 217 12.75 3.27 7.91
C THR A 217 13.02 2.11 6.95
N ILE A 218 11.97 1.55 6.37
CA ILE A 218 12.05 0.45 5.41
C ILE A 218 12.40 0.97 4.03
N GLU A 219 13.38 0.36 3.40
CA GLU A 219 13.68 0.59 1.99
C GLU A 219 12.64 -0.12 1.10
N VAL A 220 12.08 0.62 0.14
CA VAL A 220 11.10 0.10 -0.80
C VAL A 220 11.63 0.18 -2.22
N ILE A 221 11.70 -0.96 -2.91
CA ILE A 221 11.88 -0.99 -4.36
C ILE A 221 10.50 -0.78 -4.97
N PRO A 222 10.26 0.33 -5.68
CA PRO A 222 8.93 0.62 -6.18
C PRO A 222 8.50 -0.31 -7.31
N GLY A 223 7.21 -0.63 -7.33
CA GLY A 223 6.58 -1.42 -8.38
C GLY A 223 6.30 -0.63 -9.65
N GLY A 224 6.21 -1.34 -10.77
CA GLY A 224 5.90 -0.74 -12.07
C GLY A 224 5.80 -1.78 -13.18
N GLY A 225 5.18 -1.40 -14.29
CA GLY A 225 5.07 -2.28 -15.46
C GLY A 225 4.22 -3.54 -15.27
N GLY A 226 3.55 -3.70 -14.15
CA GLY A 226 2.79 -4.90 -13.79
C GLY A 226 3.45 -5.75 -12.69
N GLN A 227 4.65 -5.40 -12.24
CA GLN A 227 5.35 -6.04 -11.13
C GLN A 227 5.15 -5.24 -9.83
N TYR A 228 4.79 -5.91 -8.75
CA TYR A 228 4.68 -5.30 -7.43
C TYR A 228 6.05 -4.84 -6.93
N GLY A 229 6.06 -3.77 -6.16
CA GLY A 229 7.22 -3.34 -5.41
C GLY A 229 7.59 -4.35 -4.33
N GLN A 230 8.79 -4.20 -3.81
CA GLN A 230 9.34 -5.07 -2.77
C GLN A 230 9.83 -4.24 -1.60
N ILE A 231 9.73 -4.80 -0.41
CA ILE A 231 10.35 -4.25 0.79
C ILE A 231 11.66 -4.98 1.04
N LEU A 232 12.70 -4.20 1.27
CA LEU A 232 14.00 -4.71 1.69
C LEU A 232 14.10 -4.53 3.21
N PHE A 233 14.14 -5.64 3.92
CA PHE A 233 14.55 -5.64 5.32
C PHE A 233 16.05 -5.90 5.40
N GLU A 234 16.78 -5.04 6.10
CA GLU A 234 18.14 -5.41 6.51
C GLU A 234 18.04 -6.67 7.38
N LYS A 235 18.57 -7.78 6.89
CA LYS A 235 18.68 -8.97 7.72
C LYS A 235 19.51 -8.60 8.95
N PRO A 236 19.01 -8.81 10.18
CA PRO A 236 19.83 -8.59 11.36
C PRO A 236 21.11 -9.41 11.14
N LYS A 237 22.28 -8.75 11.22
CA LYS A 237 23.56 -9.42 11.18
C LYS A 237 23.55 -10.43 12.31
N VAL A 238 23.33 -11.70 11.99
CA VAL A 238 23.54 -12.79 12.94
C VAL A 238 25.03 -12.76 13.23
N THR A 239 25.43 -12.14 14.32
CA THR A 239 26.74 -12.35 14.90
C THR A 239 26.77 -13.83 15.24
N LYS A 240 27.44 -14.62 14.40
CA LYS A 240 27.88 -15.96 14.82
C LYS A 240 28.71 -15.75 16.07
N ASN A 241 28.09 -16.00 17.22
CA ASN A 241 28.88 -16.20 18.44
C ASN A 241 29.87 -17.33 18.11
N SER A 242 31.13 -16.96 18.07
CA SER A 242 32.22 -17.89 18.04
C SER A 242 31.97 -18.90 19.14
N THR A 243 31.76 -20.16 18.78
CA THR A 243 31.91 -21.28 19.67
C THR A 243 33.30 -21.16 20.28
N LEU A 244 33.37 -20.77 21.55
CA LEU A 244 34.57 -20.94 22.35
C LEU A 244 34.78 -22.45 22.48
N ASP A 245 35.84 -22.93 21.83
CA ASP A 245 36.39 -24.24 22.05
C ASP A 245 36.81 -24.36 23.52
N PHE A 246 36.05 -25.10 24.28
CA PHE A 246 36.50 -25.65 25.54
C PHE A 246 36.96 -27.10 25.29
N PHE A 247 38.19 -27.25 24.81
CA PHE A 247 38.98 -28.45 24.98
C PHE A 247 40.48 -28.04 24.99
N ASN A 248 41.02 -27.85 26.20
CA ASN A 248 42.32 -28.32 26.66
C ASN A 248 42.37 -28.19 28.19
#